data_a49605c7807a304224d489e0d5cd035e
#
_entry.id   a49605c7807a304224d489e0d5cd035e
#
_cell.length_a   1.000
_cell.length_b   1.000
_cell.length_c   1.000
_cell.angle_alpha   90.00
_cell.angle_beta   90.00
_cell.angle_gamma   90.00
#
_symmetry.space_group_name_H-M   'P 1'
#
loop_
_entity.id
_entity.type
_entity.pdbx_description
1 polymer ?
#
loop_
_entity_poly.entity_id
_entity_poly.type
_entity_poly.pdbx_seq_one_letter_code
_entity_poly.pdbx_strand_id
1 'polypeptide(L)'
;MKVRKRRQDTNHAVYVITNNITGAQYIGITVCGQQVKKAIKIRLQKHIRRALTEGKDWNLCRSIRAHGADAFEMEVIGTVRGRKDAHAMERGLIAELCPALNQY
;
A
#
# COMPACT_ATOMS: atom_id res chain seq x y z
N MET A 1 -14.73 2.27 33.62
CA MET A 1 -13.44 2.25 32.95
C MET A 1 -13.61 2.24 31.44
N LYS A 2 -12.89 3.10 30.76
CA LYS A 2 -12.99 3.19 29.30
C LYS A 2 -12.20 2.05 28.66
N VAL A 3 -12.86 1.24 27.85
CA VAL A 3 -12.18 0.20 27.09
C VAL A 3 -11.51 0.84 25.88
N ARG A 4 -10.22 0.65 25.76
CA ARG A 4 -9.49 1.15 24.60
C ARG A 4 -9.84 0.34 23.35
N LYS A 5 -10.10 1.06 22.28
CA LYS A 5 -10.28 0.43 20.99
C LYS A 5 -8.96 -0.24 20.57
N ARG A 6 -9.01 -1.51 20.26
CA ARG A 6 -7.82 -2.25 19.84
C ARG A 6 -7.45 -1.88 18.41
N ARG A 7 -6.16 -1.92 18.09
CA ARG A 7 -5.67 -1.62 16.74
C ARG A 7 -6.29 -2.51 15.67
N GLN A 8 -6.58 -3.75 16.01
CA GLN A 8 -7.21 -4.69 15.09
C GLN A 8 -8.63 -4.30 14.69
N ASP A 9 -9.25 -3.36 15.42
CA ASP A 9 -10.58 -2.83 15.08
C ASP A 9 -10.52 -1.57 14.23
N THR A 10 -9.32 -1.14 13.87
CA THR A 10 -9.11 0.06 13.06
C THR A 10 -9.37 -0.26 11.58
N ASN A 11 -9.96 0.69 10.86
CA ASN A 11 -10.15 0.55 9.42
C ASN A 11 -8.81 0.61 8.68
N HIS A 12 -8.65 -0.29 7.73
CA HIS A 12 -7.49 -0.36 6.85
C HIS A 12 -7.93 -0.18 5.42
N ALA A 13 -7.17 0.59 4.65
CA ALA A 13 -7.35 0.67 3.21
C ALA A 13 -6.45 -0.36 2.54
N VAL A 14 -7.03 -1.13 1.64
CA VAL A 14 -6.27 -1.99 0.72
C VAL A 14 -6.11 -1.20 -0.56
N TYR A 15 -4.87 -1.03 -1.01
CA TYR A 15 -4.57 -0.16 -2.14
C TYR A 15 -3.69 -0.86 -3.17
N VAL A 16 -3.74 -0.36 -4.39
CA VAL A 16 -2.84 -0.77 -5.46
C VAL A 16 -2.07 0.45 -5.97
N ILE A 17 -0.76 0.31 -6.11
CA ILE A 17 0.09 1.31 -6.77
C ILE A 17 0.45 0.75 -8.13
N THR A 18 0.22 1.52 -9.18
CA THR A 18 0.50 1.12 -10.56
C THR A 18 1.57 2.01 -11.17
N ASN A 19 2.58 1.38 -11.76
CA ASN A 19 3.54 2.07 -12.60
C ASN A 19 2.93 2.21 -14.00
N ASN A 20 2.58 3.43 -14.39
CA ASN A 20 1.88 3.69 -15.65
C ASN A 20 2.75 3.45 -16.90
N ILE A 21 4.06 3.36 -16.73
CA ILE A 21 4.98 3.10 -17.83
C ILE A 21 5.04 1.60 -18.14
N THR A 22 5.14 0.77 -17.10
CA THR A 22 5.32 -0.68 -17.27
C THR A 22 4.06 -1.49 -17.03
N GLY A 23 3.07 -0.92 -16.35
CA GLY A 23 1.87 -1.64 -15.90
C GLY A 23 2.08 -2.46 -14.65
N ALA A 24 3.29 -2.50 -14.10
CA ALA A 24 3.58 -3.27 -12.89
C ALA A 24 2.85 -2.70 -11.68
N GLN A 25 2.41 -3.58 -10.79
CA GLN A 25 1.56 -3.21 -9.65
C GLN A 25 2.14 -3.68 -8.32
N TYR A 26 1.76 -2.96 -7.28
CA TYR A 26 2.05 -3.28 -5.90
C TYR A 26 0.76 -3.20 -5.08
N ILE A 27 0.50 -4.22 -4.27
CA ILE A 27 -0.66 -4.25 -3.37
C ILE A 27 -0.18 -4.10 -1.93
N GLY A 28 -0.83 -3.20 -1.19
CA GLY A 28 -0.50 -2.96 0.20
C GLY A 28 -1.71 -2.59 1.02
N ILE A 29 -1.48 -2.48 2.33
CA ILE A 29 -2.50 -2.01 3.27
C ILE A 29 -1.93 -0.89 4.12
N THR A 30 -2.81 0.01 4.55
CA THR A 30 -2.46 1.06 5.50
C THR A 30 -3.64 1.37 6.40
N VAL A 31 -3.36 1.76 7.63
CA VAL A 31 -4.41 2.24 8.54
C VAL A 31 -4.98 3.54 8.00
N CYS A 32 -6.28 3.63 7.86
CA CYS A 32 -6.92 4.81 7.26
C CYS A 32 -7.96 5.49 8.14
N GLY A 33 -8.52 4.79 9.12
CA GLY A 33 -9.64 5.33 9.89
C GLY A 33 -10.77 5.75 8.97
N GLN A 34 -11.19 7.01 9.08
CA GLN A 34 -12.25 7.59 8.24
C GLN A 34 -11.71 8.46 7.11
N GLN A 35 -10.40 8.71 7.07
CA GLN A 35 -9.77 9.59 6.08
C GLN A 35 -8.97 8.78 5.06
N VAL A 36 -9.67 8.02 4.25
CA VAL A 36 -9.06 7.06 3.32
C VAL A 36 -8.14 7.75 2.31
N LYS A 37 -8.62 8.79 1.65
CA LYS A 37 -7.83 9.50 0.62
C LYS A 37 -6.55 10.10 1.19
N LYS A 38 -6.64 10.69 2.38
CA LYS A 38 -5.48 11.26 3.06
C LYS A 38 -4.47 10.18 3.44
N ALA A 39 -4.96 9.07 3.96
CA ALA A 39 -4.11 7.95 4.40
C ALA A 39 -3.32 7.36 3.23
N ILE A 40 -3.95 7.11 2.09
CA ILE A 40 -3.25 6.55 0.94
C ILE A 40 -2.25 7.54 0.34
N LYS A 41 -2.59 8.81 0.31
CA LYS A 41 -1.66 9.85 -0.17
C LYS A 41 -0.39 9.91 0.68
N ILE A 42 -0.55 9.87 2.00
CA ILE A 42 0.58 9.83 2.92
C ILE A 42 1.40 8.58 2.72
N ARG A 43 0.74 7.43 2.52
CA ARG A 43 1.43 6.16 2.31
C ARG A 43 2.23 6.15 1.01
N LEU A 44 1.68 6.69 -0.07
CA LEU A 44 2.41 6.82 -1.33
C LEU A 44 3.63 7.71 -1.16
N GLN A 45 3.51 8.82 -0.46
CA GLN A 45 4.63 9.71 -0.17
C GLN A 45 5.73 8.99 0.61
N LYS A 46 5.37 8.13 1.55
CA LYS A 46 6.33 7.31 2.30
C LYS A 46 7.09 6.36 1.38
N HIS A 47 6.39 5.68 0.48
CA HIS A 47 7.03 4.79 -0.48
C HIS A 47 8.03 5.54 -1.37
N ILE A 48 7.62 6.70 -1.89
CA ILE A 48 8.47 7.54 -2.72
C ILE A 48 9.72 7.99 -1.95
N ARG A 49 9.52 8.47 -0.73
CA ARG A 49 10.63 8.92 0.11
C ARG A 49 11.60 7.79 0.40
N ARG A 50 11.12 6.61 0.73
CA ARG A 50 11.99 5.44 0.96
C ARG A 50 12.81 5.11 -0.28
N ALA A 51 12.18 5.16 -1.44
CA ALA A 51 12.88 4.88 -2.70
C ALA A 51 13.99 5.88 -2.97
N LEU A 52 13.74 7.17 -2.72
CA LEU A 52 14.67 8.24 -3.09
C LEU A 52 15.73 8.54 -2.03
N THR A 53 15.43 8.32 -0.75
CA THR A 53 16.32 8.72 0.35
C THR A 53 16.93 7.56 1.13
N GLU A 54 16.24 6.42 1.25
CA GLU A 54 16.74 5.31 2.05
C GLU A 54 17.45 4.23 1.23
N GLY A 55 17.33 4.28 -0.09
CA GLY A 55 17.98 3.35 -0.98
C GLY A 55 17.55 1.89 -0.80
N LYS A 56 16.33 1.65 -0.33
CA LYS A 56 15.83 0.29 -0.16
C LYS A 56 15.80 -0.46 -1.49
N ASP A 57 16.21 -1.73 -1.45
CA ASP A 57 16.30 -2.58 -2.63
C ASP A 57 15.04 -3.43 -2.83
N TRP A 58 13.89 -2.85 -2.52
CA TRP A 58 12.59 -3.47 -2.75
C TRP A 58 12.14 -3.22 -4.19
N ASN A 59 11.37 -4.14 -4.75
CA ASN A 59 10.90 -4.03 -6.13
C ASN A 59 10.19 -2.71 -6.40
N LEU A 60 9.29 -2.30 -5.52
CA LEU A 60 8.59 -1.02 -5.66
C LEU A 60 9.58 0.16 -5.64
N CYS A 61 10.53 0.15 -4.71
CA CYS A 61 11.50 1.24 -4.58
C CYS A 61 12.41 1.33 -5.81
N ARG A 62 12.86 0.21 -6.35
CA ARG A 62 13.65 0.18 -7.58
C ARG A 62 12.86 0.73 -8.76
N SER A 63 11.58 0.38 -8.86
CA SER A 63 10.71 0.88 -9.92
C SER A 63 10.52 2.39 -9.83
N ILE A 64 10.33 2.92 -8.62
CA ILE A 64 10.22 4.37 -8.42
C ILE A 64 11.49 5.09 -8.83
N ARG A 65 12.65 4.56 -8.47
CA ARG A 65 13.94 5.16 -8.86
C ARG A 65 14.15 5.12 -10.38
N ALA A 66 13.73 4.03 -11.01
CA ALA A 66 13.93 3.84 -12.45
C ALA A 66 13.02 4.73 -13.30
N HIS A 67 11.78 4.94 -12.88
CA HIS A 67 10.75 5.59 -13.70
C HIS A 67 10.27 6.94 -13.18
N GLY A 68 10.65 7.30 -11.94
CA GLY A 68 10.25 8.56 -11.32
C GLY A 68 8.89 8.46 -10.63
N ALA A 69 8.71 9.31 -9.62
CA ALA A 69 7.50 9.33 -8.80
C ALA A 69 6.23 9.62 -9.60
N ASP A 70 6.34 10.47 -10.63
CA ASP A 70 5.20 10.89 -11.43
C ASP A 70 4.59 9.77 -12.29
N ALA A 71 5.32 8.66 -12.44
CA ALA A 71 4.83 7.51 -13.20
C ALA A 71 3.85 6.65 -12.41
N PHE A 72 3.66 6.93 -11.12
CA PHE A 72 2.91 6.05 -10.22
C PHE A 72 1.57 6.64 -9.82
N GLU A 73 0.55 5.80 -9.87
CA GLU A 73 -0.78 6.10 -9.37
C GLU A 73 -1.13 5.16 -8.23
N MET A 74 -1.95 5.65 -7.30
CA MET A 74 -2.46 4.84 -6.20
C MET A 74 -3.98 4.86 -6.18
N GLU A 75 -4.58 3.68 -6.01
CA GLU A 75 -6.02 3.51 -5.96
C GLU A 75 -6.39 2.64 -4.77
N VAL A 76 -7.47 3.01 -4.08
CA VAL A 76 -8.04 2.17 -3.02
C VAL A 76 -8.96 1.15 -3.67
N ILE A 77 -8.74 -0.12 -3.39
CA ILE A 77 -9.57 -1.20 -3.90
C ILE A 77 -10.53 -1.77 -2.86
N GLY A 78 -10.39 -1.34 -1.61
CA GLY A 78 -11.32 -1.72 -0.56
C GLY A 78 -10.90 -1.18 0.80
N THR A 79 -11.84 -1.19 1.72
CA THR A 79 -11.57 -0.88 3.13
C THR A 79 -12.01 -2.07 3.96
N VAL A 80 -11.22 -2.42 4.95
CA VAL A 80 -11.44 -3.58 5.79
C VAL A 80 -11.24 -3.18 7.23
N ARG A 81 -12.20 -3.54 8.07
CA ARG A 81 -12.07 -3.31 9.50
C ARG A 81 -11.30 -4.45 10.14
N GLY A 82 -10.26 -4.10 10.87
CA GLY A 82 -9.44 -5.06 11.58
C GLY A 82 -8.20 -5.46 10.81
N ARG A 83 -7.08 -5.46 11.52
CA ARG A 83 -5.77 -5.76 10.94
C ARG A 83 -5.68 -7.17 10.35
N LYS A 84 -6.25 -8.15 11.08
CA LYS A 84 -6.21 -9.55 10.66
C LYS A 84 -6.91 -9.76 9.33
N ASP A 85 -8.12 -9.19 9.19
CA ASP A 85 -8.90 -9.32 7.97
C ASP A 85 -8.26 -8.53 6.81
N ALA A 86 -7.66 -7.38 7.12
CA ALA A 86 -6.95 -6.59 6.12
C ALA A 86 -5.74 -7.36 5.56
N HIS A 87 -4.95 -8.00 6.42
CA HIS A 87 -3.83 -8.84 5.98
C HIS A 87 -4.29 -10.05 5.18
N ALA A 88 -5.42 -10.66 5.57
CA ALA A 88 -5.99 -11.79 4.83
C ALA A 88 -6.40 -11.38 3.42
N MET A 89 -7.05 -10.23 3.29
CA MET A 89 -7.43 -9.68 1.98
C MET A 89 -6.21 -9.35 1.13
N GLU A 90 -5.20 -8.72 1.72
CA GLU A 90 -3.95 -8.42 1.02
C GLU A 90 -3.28 -9.67 0.49
N ARG A 91 -3.12 -10.69 1.33
CA ARG A 91 -2.50 -11.96 0.92
C ARG A 91 -3.28 -12.63 -0.20
N GLY A 92 -4.61 -12.62 -0.11
CA GLY A 92 -5.47 -13.20 -1.14
C GLY A 92 -5.30 -12.51 -2.49
N LEU A 93 -5.25 -11.19 -2.48
CA LEU A 93 -5.05 -10.40 -3.71
C LEU A 93 -3.65 -10.59 -4.29
N ILE A 94 -2.63 -10.65 -3.45
CA ILE A 94 -1.26 -10.90 -3.90
C ILE A 94 -1.17 -12.29 -4.55
N ALA A 95 -1.78 -13.30 -3.95
CA ALA A 95 -1.78 -14.65 -4.50
C ALA A 95 -2.53 -14.73 -5.84
N GLU A 96 -3.66 -14.01 -5.95
CA GLU A 96 -4.48 -14.01 -7.15
C GLU A 96 -3.85 -13.21 -8.29
N LEU A 97 -3.35 -12.01 -8.01
CA LEU A 97 -2.88 -11.07 -9.03
C LEU A 97 -1.39 -11.14 -9.29
N CYS A 98 -0.62 -11.74 -8.40
CA CYS A 98 0.85 -11.87 -8.49
C CYS A 98 1.51 -10.55 -8.89
N PRO A 99 1.29 -9.45 -8.14
CA PRO A 99 1.79 -8.14 -8.56
C PRO A 99 3.32 -8.11 -8.58
N ALA A 100 3.88 -7.58 -9.67
CA ALA A 100 5.32 -7.61 -9.92
C ALA A 100 6.15 -6.81 -8.92
N LEU A 101 5.57 -5.79 -8.30
CA LEU A 101 6.30 -4.89 -7.40
C LEU A 101 6.27 -5.34 -5.94
N ASN A 102 5.50 -6.37 -5.61
CA ASN A 102 5.54 -6.96 -4.27
C ASN A 102 6.78 -7.87 -4.13
N GLN A 103 7.29 -7.96 -2.91
CA GLN A 103 8.35 -8.90 -2.58
C GLN A 103 7.73 -10.27 -2.27
N TYR A 104 8.31 -11.32 -2.82
CA TYR A 104 7.89 -12.70 -2.60
C TYR A 104 8.99 -13.52 -1.94
#